data_d3781903fe2e41f172711fff55cf2e33
#
_entry.id   d3781903fe2e41f172711fff55cf2e33
#
_cell.length_a   1.000
_cell.length_b   1.000
_cell.length_c   1.000
_cell.angle_alpha   90.00
_cell.angle_beta   90.00
_cell.angle_gamma   90.00
#
_symmetry.space_group_name_H-M   'P 1'
#
loop_
_entity.id
_entity.type
_entity.pdbx_description
1 polymer ?
#
loop_
_entity_poly.entity_id
_entity_poly.type
_entity_poly.pdbx_seq_one_letter_code
_entity_poly.pdbx_strand_id
1 'polypeptide(L)'
;EEWGEGPPVYLVHGWGGQRAHLAVFVKPLVEAGYRVVAFDLPSHNESDPGALAPGRTTATECADAIAAMIETHGPAHAVVAHSLGANSTVLAATQGAQVGRLVFLAPMGEFPLYLDLFAARHGFGRRIRSGLQQRLEKRIGMPLHETNMTWTGRRANYPPLLLIHDPDDPDSPHAASERVAAAWPGARLLTTRGLGRLAHYRILRHRNAIRAGLDFISHRAKDTNVAEQPNPSARFT
;
A
#
# COMPACT_ATOMS: atom_id res chain seq x y z
N GLU A 1 -11.48 -2.68 15.01
CA GLU A 1 -12.46 -1.61 15.28
C GLU A 1 -13.17 -1.22 14.00
N GLU A 2 -14.46 -0.91 14.11
CA GLU A 2 -15.28 -0.49 12.98
C GLU A 2 -16.06 0.79 13.31
N TRP A 3 -16.28 1.62 12.27
CA TRP A 3 -17.07 2.87 12.37
C TRP A 3 -17.89 3.07 11.10
N GLY A 4 -19.09 3.60 11.26
CA GLY A 4 -20.00 3.95 10.17
C GLY A 4 -20.66 2.74 9.50
N GLU A 5 -21.36 3.01 8.42
CA GLU A 5 -22.06 2.03 7.60
C GLU A 5 -21.73 2.28 6.12
N GLY A 6 -22.02 1.30 5.25
CA GLY A 6 -21.76 1.40 3.81
C GLY A 6 -20.60 0.57 3.31
N PRO A 7 -20.05 0.87 2.11
CA PRO A 7 -18.96 0.09 1.53
C PRO A 7 -17.70 0.12 2.40
N PRO A 8 -17.05 -1.03 2.67
CA PRO A 8 -15.92 -1.06 3.61
C PRO A 8 -14.64 -0.43 3.04
N VAL A 9 -14.00 0.42 3.86
CA VAL A 9 -12.66 0.95 3.63
C VAL A 9 -11.74 0.47 4.75
N TYR A 10 -10.69 -0.24 4.39
CA TYR A 10 -9.74 -0.81 5.35
C TYR A 10 -8.55 0.11 5.56
N LEU A 11 -8.13 0.27 6.81
CA LEU A 11 -6.96 1.05 7.22
C LEU A 11 -5.87 0.10 7.71
N VAL A 12 -4.74 0.03 6.99
CA VAL A 12 -3.65 -0.92 7.25
C VAL A 12 -2.36 -0.17 7.54
N HIS A 13 -1.87 -0.29 8.77
CA HIS A 13 -0.65 0.37 9.23
C HIS A 13 0.64 -0.30 8.72
N GLY A 14 1.79 0.34 8.91
CA GLY A 14 3.12 -0.19 8.56
C GLY A 14 3.81 -0.91 9.70
N TRP A 15 5.05 -1.35 9.45
CA TRP A 15 5.91 -2.00 10.45
C TRP A 15 6.09 -1.14 11.70
N GLY A 16 5.97 -1.75 12.87
CA GLY A 16 6.05 -1.05 14.15
C GLY A 16 4.93 -0.05 14.41
N GLY A 17 3.89 -0.06 13.56
CA GLY A 17 2.73 0.82 13.67
C GLY A 17 1.59 0.19 14.45
N GLN A 18 0.45 0.89 14.41
CA GLN A 18 -0.82 0.45 14.98
C GLN A 18 -1.98 1.09 14.24
N ARG A 19 -3.19 0.53 14.38
CA ARG A 19 -4.41 1.02 13.71
C ARG A 19 -4.66 2.52 13.92
N ALA A 20 -4.33 3.04 15.11
CA ALA A 20 -4.49 4.46 15.45
C ALA A 20 -3.65 5.42 14.58
N HIS A 21 -2.59 4.94 13.91
CA HIS A 21 -1.78 5.78 13.03
C HIS A 21 -2.56 6.32 11.83
N LEU A 22 -3.60 5.61 11.39
CA LEU A 22 -4.47 5.99 10.28
C LEU A 22 -5.83 6.56 10.74
N ALA A 23 -6.04 6.78 12.04
CA ALA A 23 -7.32 7.24 12.60
C ALA A 23 -7.81 8.58 12.00
N VAL A 24 -6.91 9.40 11.47
CA VAL A 24 -7.25 10.65 10.77
C VAL A 24 -8.16 10.44 9.56
N PHE A 25 -8.18 9.24 8.96
CA PHE A 25 -9.06 8.87 7.86
C PHE A 25 -10.46 8.45 8.31
N VAL A 26 -10.64 8.04 9.58
CA VAL A 26 -11.90 7.46 10.08
C VAL A 26 -13.05 8.45 9.91
N LYS A 27 -12.98 9.60 10.58
CA LYS A 27 -14.07 10.60 10.58
C LYS A 27 -14.49 11.00 9.16
N PRO A 28 -13.56 11.47 8.28
CA PRO A 28 -13.96 11.91 6.95
C PRO A 28 -14.49 10.78 6.05
N LEU A 29 -14.05 9.54 6.21
CA LEU A 29 -14.59 8.40 5.48
C LEU A 29 -16.01 8.06 5.96
N VAL A 30 -16.26 8.06 7.26
CA VAL A 30 -17.60 7.84 7.82
C VAL A 30 -18.56 8.94 7.37
N GLU A 31 -18.15 10.21 7.41
CA GLU A 31 -18.93 11.35 6.91
C GLU A 31 -19.21 11.24 5.41
N ALA A 32 -18.33 10.58 4.64
CA ALA A 32 -18.54 10.31 3.22
C ALA A 32 -19.39 9.02 2.95
N GLY A 33 -19.92 8.36 3.98
CA GLY A 33 -20.81 7.21 3.87
C GLY A 33 -20.10 5.88 3.69
N TYR A 34 -18.87 5.74 4.18
CA TYR A 34 -18.11 4.48 4.19
C TYR A 34 -18.11 3.85 5.58
N ARG A 35 -18.08 2.53 5.60
CA ARG A 35 -17.73 1.76 6.79
C ARG A 35 -16.21 1.62 6.85
N VAL A 36 -15.62 2.06 7.92
CA VAL A 36 -14.16 2.00 8.13
C VAL A 36 -13.82 0.83 9.02
N VAL A 37 -12.89 0.00 8.57
CA VAL A 37 -12.36 -1.15 9.31
C VAL A 37 -10.88 -0.93 9.56
N ALA A 38 -10.45 -0.81 10.82
CA ALA A 38 -9.05 -0.65 11.21
C ALA A 38 -8.65 -1.72 12.22
N PHE A 39 -7.49 -2.33 12.02
CA PHE A 39 -6.98 -3.42 12.84
C PHE A 39 -5.47 -3.34 12.96
N ASP A 40 -4.93 -3.98 13.98
CA ASP A 40 -3.50 -4.16 14.16
C ASP A 40 -3.05 -5.42 13.43
N LEU A 41 -1.95 -5.32 12.69
CA LEU A 41 -1.34 -6.46 12.01
C LEU A 41 -0.76 -7.47 13.03
N PRO A 42 -0.59 -8.74 12.67
CA PRO A 42 -0.05 -9.75 13.59
C PRO A 42 1.24 -9.30 14.29
N SER A 43 1.35 -9.57 15.57
CA SER A 43 2.49 -9.17 16.42
C SER A 43 2.69 -7.65 16.58
N HIS A 44 1.70 -6.84 16.25
CA HIS A 44 1.71 -5.40 16.49
C HIS A 44 0.63 -5.01 17.52
N ASN A 45 0.97 -4.04 18.37
CA ASN A 45 0.11 -3.42 19.37
C ASN A 45 -0.74 -4.46 20.14
N GLU A 46 -2.07 -4.48 19.98
CA GLU A 46 -3.00 -5.36 20.68
C GLU A 46 -3.31 -6.67 19.94
N SER A 47 -2.78 -6.85 18.72
CA SER A 47 -2.96 -8.11 17.99
C SER A 47 -2.11 -9.24 18.57
N ASP A 48 -2.68 -10.43 18.54
CA ASP A 48 -1.99 -11.66 18.93
C ASP A 48 -0.66 -11.86 18.19
N PRO A 49 0.28 -12.57 18.80
CA PRO A 49 1.48 -12.98 18.11
C PRO A 49 1.16 -13.76 16.85
N GLY A 50 1.90 -13.47 15.77
CA GLY A 50 1.88 -14.28 14.58
C GLY A 50 2.53 -15.66 14.78
N ALA A 51 2.58 -16.47 13.71
CA ALA A 51 3.11 -17.83 13.75
C ALA A 51 4.61 -17.92 14.11
N LEU A 52 5.36 -16.81 14.00
CA LEU A 52 6.81 -16.83 14.23
C LEU A 52 7.19 -16.75 15.71
N ALA A 53 6.70 -15.76 16.41
CA ALA A 53 6.89 -15.49 17.84
C ALA A 53 6.29 -14.12 18.20
N PRO A 54 6.12 -13.80 19.49
CA PRO A 54 5.75 -12.45 19.93
C PRO A 54 6.71 -11.39 19.35
N GLY A 55 6.14 -10.29 18.82
CA GLY A 55 6.88 -9.20 18.23
C GLY A 55 7.58 -9.52 16.90
N ARG A 56 7.23 -10.64 16.24
CA ARG A 56 7.77 -11.04 14.95
C ARG A 56 6.65 -11.41 13.98
N THR A 57 6.76 -10.89 12.77
CA THR A 57 5.86 -11.23 11.65
C THR A 57 6.58 -11.13 10.31
N THR A 58 5.90 -11.48 9.24
CA THR A 58 6.37 -11.32 7.85
C THR A 58 5.34 -10.56 7.03
N ALA A 59 5.75 -10.04 5.86
CA ALA A 59 4.82 -9.39 4.94
C ALA A 59 3.73 -10.37 4.44
N THR A 60 4.05 -11.66 4.28
CA THR A 60 3.09 -12.70 3.89
C THR A 60 2.09 -12.97 4.99
N GLU A 61 2.52 -13.09 6.24
CA GLU A 61 1.62 -13.26 7.39
C GLU A 61 0.69 -12.04 7.59
N CYS A 62 1.22 -10.83 7.37
CA CYS A 62 0.39 -9.63 7.34
C CYS A 62 -0.63 -9.67 6.17
N ALA A 63 -0.22 -10.20 5.01
CA ALA A 63 -1.12 -10.37 3.86
C ALA A 63 -2.25 -11.36 4.17
N ASP A 64 -1.94 -12.48 4.80
CA ASP A 64 -2.93 -13.47 5.22
C ASP A 64 -3.95 -12.87 6.20
N ALA A 65 -3.48 -12.05 7.16
CA ALA A 65 -4.36 -11.34 8.08
C ALA A 65 -5.26 -10.31 7.36
N ILE A 66 -4.72 -9.56 6.40
CA ILE A 66 -5.50 -8.61 5.58
C ILE A 66 -6.56 -9.37 4.78
N ALA A 67 -6.20 -10.49 4.16
CA ALA A 67 -7.12 -11.32 3.39
C ALA A 67 -8.27 -11.86 4.27
N ALA A 68 -7.94 -12.37 5.47
CA ALA A 68 -8.92 -12.84 6.44
C ALA A 68 -9.87 -11.72 6.91
N MET A 69 -9.36 -10.51 7.13
CA MET A 69 -10.19 -9.35 7.48
C MET A 69 -11.15 -9.00 6.35
N ILE A 70 -10.69 -9.01 5.10
CA ILE A 70 -11.54 -8.73 3.93
C ILE A 70 -12.58 -9.85 3.73
N GLU A 71 -12.22 -11.10 3.96
CA GLU A 71 -13.14 -12.22 3.89
C GLU A 71 -14.25 -12.11 4.95
N THR A 72 -13.87 -11.73 6.18
CA THR A 72 -14.79 -11.64 7.33
C THR A 72 -15.72 -10.42 7.26
N HIS A 73 -15.18 -9.27 6.87
CA HIS A 73 -15.91 -7.99 6.91
C HIS A 73 -16.40 -7.52 5.54
N GLY A 74 -16.15 -8.28 4.49
CA GLY A 74 -16.63 -8.05 3.13
C GLY A 74 -15.60 -7.40 2.18
N PRO A 75 -15.85 -7.49 0.87
CA PRO A 75 -14.96 -6.96 -0.16
C PRO A 75 -14.61 -5.49 0.06
N ALA A 76 -13.33 -5.15 -0.01
CA ALA A 76 -12.86 -3.79 0.22
C ALA A 76 -13.27 -2.87 -0.93
N HIS A 77 -14.07 -1.83 -0.66
CA HIS A 77 -14.25 -0.73 -1.60
C HIS A 77 -12.90 -0.03 -1.85
N ALA A 78 -12.13 0.19 -0.78
CA ALA A 78 -10.77 0.69 -0.85
C ALA A 78 -9.93 0.18 0.33
N VAL A 79 -8.61 0.20 0.14
CA VAL A 79 -7.64 0.02 1.23
C VAL A 79 -6.73 1.24 1.27
N VAL A 80 -6.65 1.90 2.44
CA VAL A 80 -5.66 2.93 2.74
C VAL A 80 -4.55 2.26 3.56
N ALA A 81 -3.35 2.18 3.01
CA ALA A 81 -2.26 1.46 3.65
C ALA A 81 -0.96 2.28 3.72
N HIS A 82 -0.17 2.05 4.75
CA HIS A 82 1.11 2.70 4.99
C HIS A 82 2.25 1.70 4.92
N SER A 83 3.35 2.09 4.27
CA SER A 83 4.64 1.39 4.32
C SER A 83 4.53 -0.12 4.03
N LEU A 84 4.88 -1.01 4.99
CA LEU A 84 4.73 -2.46 4.91
C LEU A 84 3.28 -2.87 4.66
N GLY A 85 2.31 -2.20 5.27
CA GLY A 85 0.89 -2.49 5.07
C GLY A 85 0.47 -2.39 3.62
N ALA A 86 1.05 -1.45 2.85
CA ALA A 86 0.82 -1.34 1.41
C ALA A 86 1.34 -2.56 0.64
N ASN A 87 2.56 -3.02 0.96
CA ASN A 87 3.15 -4.23 0.37
C ASN A 87 2.30 -5.47 0.68
N SER A 88 1.95 -5.65 1.96
CA SER A 88 1.12 -6.78 2.40
C SER A 88 -0.28 -6.76 1.79
N THR A 89 -0.87 -5.56 1.57
CA THR A 89 -2.15 -5.43 0.86
C THR A 89 -2.06 -5.92 -0.59
N VAL A 90 -0.97 -5.60 -1.28
CA VAL A 90 -0.74 -6.10 -2.65
C VAL A 90 -0.59 -7.63 -2.64
N LEU A 91 0.15 -8.19 -1.70
CA LEU A 91 0.26 -9.65 -1.56
C LEU A 91 -1.11 -10.29 -1.28
N ALA A 92 -1.92 -9.74 -0.38
CA ALA A 92 -3.28 -10.21 -0.12
C ALA A 92 -4.15 -10.19 -1.39
N ALA A 93 -4.06 -9.12 -2.19
CA ALA A 93 -4.77 -9.04 -3.47
C ALA A 93 -4.30 -10.10 -4.48
N THR A 94 -3.00 -10.46 -4.49
CA THR A 94 -2.50 -11.57 -5.33
C THR A 94 -3.00 -12.95 -4.88
N GLN A 95 -3.38 -13.07 -3.62
CA GLN A 95 -3.98 -14.27 -3.02
C GLN A 95 -5.51 -14.33 -3.20
N GLY A 96 -6.11 -13.32 -3.83
CA GLY A 96 -7.54 -13.30 -4.14
C GLY A 96 -8.39 -12.37 -3.26
N ALA A 97 -7.79 -11.62 -2.33
CA ALA A 97 -8.53 -10.62 -1.56
C ALA A 97 -9.15 -9.57 -2.50
N GLN A 98 -10.45 -9.35 -2.38
CA GLN A 98 -11.19 -8.47 -3.27
C GLN A 98 -11.02 -7.01 -2.84
N VAL A 99 -10.29 -6.23 -3.64
CA VAL A 99 -9.98 -4.82 -3.38
C VAL A 99 -10.35 -3.98 -4.59
N GLY A 100 -11.19 -2.95 -4.38
CA GLY A 100 -11.64 -2.06 -5.45
C GLY A 100 -10.68 -0.91 -5.76
N ARG A 101 -10.00 -0.35 -4.76
CA ARG A 101 -9.05 0.77 -4.90
C ARG A 101 -7.94 0.68 -3.87
N LEU A 102 -6.77 1.23 -4.22
CA LEU A 102 -5.59 1.26 -3.36
C LEU A 102 -5.11 2.71 -3.16
N VAL A 103 -4.95 3.13 -1.91
CA VAL A 103 -4.33 4.40 -1.53
C VAL A 103 -3.14 4.08 -0.62
N PHE A 104 -1.94 4.30 -1.10
CA PHE A 104 -0.73 3.95 -0.40
C PHE A 104 0.08 5.19 0.00
N LEU A 105 0.38 5.28 1.28
CA LEU A 105 1.16 6.36 1.90
C LEU A 105 2.56 5.84 2.20
N ALA A 106 3.59 6.45 1.63
CA ALA A 106 5.00 6.05 1.79
C ALA A 106 5.22 4.52 1.66
N PRO A 107 4.76 3.87 0.58
CA PRO A 107 4.69 2.42 0.49
C PRO A 107 6.07 1.76 0.46
N MET A 108 6.17 0.56 1.03
CA MET A 108 7.29 -0.36 0.79
C MET A 108 7.10 -1.02 -0.59
N GLY A 109 7.54 -0.35 -1.66
CA GLY A 109 7.30 -0.81 -3.03
C GLY A 109 8.14 -2.00 -3.49
N GLU A 110 9.38 -2.11 -3.00
CA GLU A 110 10.36 -3.12 -3.43
C GLU A 110 11.11 -3.69 -2.22
N PHE A 111 10.71 -4.84 -1.76
CA PHE A 111 11.27 -5.46 -0.55
C PHE A 111 12.78 -5.73 -0.62
N PRO A 112 13.37 -6.22 -1.74
CA PRO A 112 14.81 -6.42 -1.84
C PRO A 112 15.64 -5.17 -1.57
N LEU A 113 15.12 -3.99 -1.90
CA LEU A 113 15.80 -2.73 -1.64
C LEU A 113 16.00 -2.48 -0.14
N TYR A 114 15.03 -2.85 0.70
CA TYR A 114 15.16 -2.73 2.16
C TYR A 114 16.21 -3.67 2.71
N LEU A 115 16.36 -4.86 2.13
CA LEU A 115 17.43 -5.78 2.50
C LEU A 115 18.80 -5.23 2.11
N ASP A 116 18.91 -4.54 0.97
CA ASP A 116 20.14 -3.86 0.55
C ASP A 116 20.49 -2.70 1.49
N LEU A 117 19.52 -1.86 1.84
CA LEU A 117 19.68 -0.76 2.80
C LEU A 117 20.07 -1.27 4.18
N PHE A 118 19.42 -2.35 4.64
CA PHE A 118 19.76 -3.00 5.91
C PHE A 118 21.21 -3.53 5.90
N ALA A 119 21.59 -4.23 4.85
CA ALA A 119 22.94 -4.76 4.70
C ALA A 119 24.00 -3.64 4.68
N ALA A 120 23.73 -2.56 3.93
CA ALA A 120 24.61 -1.40 3.86
C ALA A 120 24.75 -0.72 5.23
N ARG A 121 23.64 -0.49 5.94
CA ARG A 121 23.63 0.16 7.27
C ARG A 121 24.43 -0.62 8.31
N HIS A 122 24.47 -1.96 8.21
CA HIS A 122 25.18 -2.82 9.15
C HIS A 122 26.55 -3.28 8.64
N GLY A 123 27.03 -2.78 7.50
CA GLY A 123 28.31 -3.16 6.92
C GLY A 123 28.36 -4.63 6.43
N PHE A 124 27.23 -5.22 6.10
CA PHE A 124 27.15 -6.60 5.64
C PHE A 124 27.56 -6.72 4.17
N GLY A 125 28.56 -7.52 3.90
CA GLY A 125 28.97 -7.83 2.54
C GLY A 125 27.96 -8.71 1.79
N ARG A 126 28.18 -8.87 0.47
CA ARG A 126 27.28 -9.62 -0.44
C ARG A 126 26.94 -11.03 0.04
N ARG A 127 27.91 -11.75 0.63
CA ARG A 127 27.68 -13.11 1.13
C ARG A 127 26.63 -13.16 2.25
N ILE A 128 26.72 -12.24 3.22
CA ILE A 128 25.76 -12.16 4.34
C ILE A 128 24.40 -11.71 3.81
N ARG A 129 24.36 -10.69 2.97
CA ARG A 129 23.14 -10.18 2.33
C ARG A 129 22.41 -11.30 1.56
N SER A 130 23.14 -12.09 0.75
CA SER A 130 22.56 -13.23 0.01
C SER A 130 22.06 -14.33 0.94
N GLY A 131 22.78 -14.64 2.02
CA GLY A 131 22.33 -15.59 3.03
C GLY A 131 21.07 -15.15 3.77
N LEU A 132 20.93 -13.83 4.03
CA LEU A 132 19.70 -13.27 4.60
C LEU A 132 18.54 -13.40 3.62
N GLN A 133 18.74 -13.10 2.35
CA GLN A 133 17.70 -13.25 1.32
C GLN A 133 17.21 -14.69 1.25
N GLN A 134 18.11 -15.68 1.13
CA GLN A 134 17.75 -17.08 1.06
C GLN A 134 16.93 -17.54 2.28
N ARG A 135 17.30 -17.07 3.48
CA ARG A 135 16.55 -17.37 4.71
C ARG A 135 15.16 -16.74 4.72
N LEU A 136 15.05 -15.50 4.23
CA LEU A 136 13.75 -14.82 4.08
C LEU A 136 12.88 -15.56 3.07
N GLU A 137 13.39 -15.87 1.87
CA GLU A 137 12.66 -16.58 0.82
C GLU A 137 12.17 -17.94 1.31
N LYS A 138 13.03 -18.69 2.01
CA LYS A 138 12.64 -19.96 2.65
C LYS A 138 11.53 -19.77 3.68
N ARG A 139 11.55 -18.67 4.41
CA ARG A 139 10.57 -18.38 5.47
C ARG A 139 9.22 -17.94 4.93
N ILE A 140 9.22 -17.07 3.91
CA ILE A 140 8.00 -16.57 3.29
C ILE A 140 7.42 -17.50 2.22
N GLY A 141 8.18 -18.54 1.81
CA GLY A 141 7.73 -19.54 0.85
C GLY A 141 7.74 -19.08 -0.60
N MET A 142 8.37 -17.93 -0.92
CA MET A 142 8.42 -17.39 -2.27
C MET A 142 9.71 -16.62 -2.54
N PRO A 143 10.11 -16.44 -3.81
CA PRO A 143 11.21 -15.56 -4.18
C PRO A 143 10.95 -14.11 -3.76
N LEU A 144 11.96 -13.44 -3.21
CA LEU A 144 11.79 -12.09 -2.66
C LEU A 144 11.38 -11.05 -3.71
N HIS A 145 11.77 -11.24 -4.98
CA HIS A 145 11.37 -10.33 -6.06
C HIS A 145 9.85 -10.38 -6.38
N GLU A 146 9.17 -11.47 -6.04
CA GLU A 146 7.72 -11.61 -6.21
C GLU A 146 6.93 -10.79 -5.19
N THR A 147 7.57 -10.36 -4.10
CA THR A 147 6.98 -9.40 -3.16
C THR A 147 7.03 -7.96 -3.66
N ASN A 148 7.66 -7.68 -4.79
CA ASN A 148 7.76 -6.33 -5.33
C ASN A 148 6.46 -5.90 -6.00
N MET A 149 5.97 -4.71 -5.65
CA MET A 149 4.79 -4.13 -6.29
C MET A 149 5.02 -3.91 -7.80
N THR A 150 6.25 -3.64 -8.24
CA THR A 150 6.60 -3.54 -9.67
C THR A 150 6.43 -4.85 -10.42
N TRP A 151 6.71 -5.99 -9.77
CA TRP A 151 6.49 -7.31 -10.32
C TRP A 151 5.00 -7.61 -10.46
N THR A 152 4.25 -7.33 -9.41
CA THR A 152 2.81 -7.51 -9.35
C THR A 152 2.10 -6.65 -10.39
N GLY A 153 2.38 -5.35 -10.44
CA GLY A 153 1.71 -4.40 -11.33
C GLY A 153 1.83 -4.72 -12.83
N ARG A 154 2.84 -5.50 -13.23
CA ARG A 154 3.02 -5.93 -14.63
C ARG A 154 2.18 -7.15 -15.02
N ARG A 155 1.53 -7.84 -14.10
CA ARG A 155 0.99 -9.19 -14.32
C ARG A 155 -0.51 -9.31 -14.39
N ALA A 156 -1.29 -8.36 -13.88
CA ALA A 156 -2.73 -8.50 -13.78
C ALA A 156 -3.49 -7.17 -13.88
N ASN A 157 -4.80 -7.27 -14.10
CA ASN A 157 -5.73 -6.16 -13.91
C ASN A 157 -5.93 -5.89 -12.41
N TYR A 158 -5.02 -5.14 -11.84
CA TYR A 158 -5.13 -4.71 -10.44
C TYR A 158 -5.98 -3.45 -10.32
N PRO A 159 -6.54 -3.22 -9.10
CA PRO A 159 -7.37 -2.05 -8.86
C PRO A 159 -6.60 -0.74 -9.09
N PRO A 160 -7.30 0.36 -9.38
CA PRO A 160 -6.71 1.68 -9.45
C PRO A 160 -5.87 1.99 -8.20
N LEU A 161 -4.68 2.55 -8.40
CA LEU A 161 -3.69 2.81 -7.36
C LEU A 161 -3.34 4.29 -7.29
N LEU A 162 -3.43 4.88 -6.08
CA LEU A 162 -2.85 6.17 -5.75
C LEU A 162 -1.68 5.95 -4.78
N LEU A 163 -0.49 6.31 -5.21
CA LEU A 163 0.71 6.39 -4.39
C LEU A 163 0.88 7.83 -3.90
N ILE A 164 1.15 8.02 -2.62
CA ILE A 164 1.45 9.33 -2.04
C ILE A 164 2.77 9.21 -1.29
N HIS A 165 3.79 9.95 -1.71
CA HIS A 165 5.14 9.78 -1.18
C HIS A 165 5.91 11.10 -1.17
N ASP A 166 6.79 11.26 -0.19
CA ASP A 166 7.69 12.40 -0.06
C ASP A 166 9.12 12.02 -0.45
N PRO A 167 9.83 12.80 -1.29
CA PRO A 167 11.21 12.52 -1.65
C PRO A 167 12.19 12.54 -0.48
N ASP A 168 11.87 13.24 0.61
CA ASP A 168 12.70 13.32 1.80
C ASP A 168 12.50 12.13 2.75
N ASP A 169 11.72 11.09 2.35
CA ASP A 169 11.49 9.90 3.16
C ASP A 169 12.78 9.08 3.33
N PRO A 170 13.35 8.99 4.55
CA PRO A 170 14.59 8.28 4.78
C PRO A 170 14.40 6.77 4.94
N ASP A 171 13.17 6.32 5.19
CA ASP A 171 12.84 4.93 5.50
C ASP A 171 12.39 4.17 4.26
N SER A 172 11.73 4.86 3.30
CA SER A 172 11.26 4.29 2.05
C SER A 172 11.68 5.16 0.86
N PRO A 173 12.55 4.69 -0.04
CA PRO A 173 12.99 5.48 -1.17
C PRO A 173 11.85 5.86 -2.11
N HIS A 174 11.63 7.15 -2.35
CA HIS A 174 10.62 7.68 -3.28
C HIS A 174 10.75 7.09 -4.70
N ALA A 175 11.98 6.86 -5.16
CA ALA A 175 12.25 6.23 -6.46
C ALA A 175 11.60 4.84 -6.62
N ALA A 176 11.34 4.11 -5.52
CA ALA A 176 10.59 2.87 -5.59
C ALA A 176 9.12 3.13 -5.97
N SER A 177 8.51 4.18 -5.45
CA SER A 177 7.14 4.57 -5.83
C SER A 177 7.04 5.05 -7.28
N GLU A 178 8.06 5.72 -7.79
CA GLU A 178 8.13 6.09 -9.23
C GLU A 178 8.16 4.84 -10.11
N ARG A 179 8.96 3.83 -9.75
CA ARG A 179 9.01 2.56 -10.49
C ARG A 179 7.68 1.78 -10.39
N VAL A 180 7.05 1.78 -9.22
CA VAL A 180 5.72 1.17 -9.06
C VAL A 180 4.69 1.87 -9.94
N ALA A 181 4.64 3.21 -9.92
CA ALA A 181 3.73 3.98 -10.76
C ALA A 181 3.94 3.71 -12.25
N ALA A 182 5.19 3.57 -12.70
CA ALA A 182 5.51 3.24 -14.09
C ALA A 182 5.15 1.79 -14.48
N ALA A 183 5.14 0.86 -13.52
CA ALA A 183 4.86 -0.55 -13.76
C ALA A 183 3.38 -0.94 -13.58
N TRP A 184 2.60 -0.11 -12.92
CA TRP A 184 1.20 -0.40 -12.55
C TRP A 184 0.24 0.39 -13.44
N PRO A 185 -0.51 -0.25 -14.35
CA PRO A 185 -1.42 0.45 -15.26
C PRO A 185 -2.45 1.30 -14.51
N GLY A 186 -2.53 2.57 -14.88
CA GLY A 186 -3.46 3.53 -14.26
C GLY A 186 -3.07 4.01 -12.87
N ALA A 187 -1.88 3.66 -12.37
CA ALA A 187 -1.39 4.20 -11.11
C ALA A 187 -1.11 5.70 -11.22
N ARG A 188 -1.36 6.40 -10.11
CA ARG A 188 -1.07 7.83 -9.96
C ARG A 188 -0.09 8.01 -8.81
N LEU A 189 0.92 8.84 -8.99
CA LEU A 189 1.86 9.23 -7.93
C LEU A 189 1.65 10.70 -7.57
N LEU A 190 1.29 10.96 -6.33
CA LEU A 190 1.27 12.29 -5.72
C LEU A 190 2.56 12.45 -4.90
N THR A 191 3.44 13.31 -5.35
CA THR A 191 4.65 13.66 -4.61
C THR A 191 4.35 14.80 -3.66
N THR A 192 4.50 14.57 -2.36
CA THR A 192 4.50 15.63 -1.33
C THR A 192 5.89 16.25 -1.23
N ARG A 193 6.03 17.37 -0.51
CA ARG A 193 7.32 18.04 -0.31
C ARG A 193 7.39 18.70 1.06
N GLY A 194 8.61 18.77 1.61
CA GLY A 194 8.88 19.53 2.81
C GLY A 194 8.50 18.84 4.12
N LEU A 195 8.32 17.52 4.11
CA LEU A 195 8.05 16.76 5.33
C LEU A 195 9.35 16.46 6.13
N GLY A 196 10.51 16.58 5.47
CA GLY A 196 11.82 16.44 6.09
C GLY A 196 12.10 15.04 6.63
N ARG A 197 13.03 14.92 7.59
CA ARG A 197 13.52 13.63 8.10
C ARG A 197 12.47 12.71 8.73
N LEU A 198 11.27 13.18 8.99
CA LEU A 198 10.15 12.40 9.51
C LEU A 198 9.06 12.21 8.43
N ALA A 199 9.38 12.38 7.17
CA ALA A 199 8.46 12.31 6.06
C ALA A 199 7.64 11.01 6.08
N HIS A 200 8.28 9.88 6.39
CA HIS A 200 7.65 8.56 6.46
C HIS A 200 6.40 8.53 7.36
N TYR A 201 6.42 9.27 8.47
CA TYR A 201 5.31 9.32 9.42
C TYR A 201 4.46 10.58 9.30
N ARG A 202 5.07 11.73 8.95
CA ARG A 202 4.33 12.99 8.79
C ARG A 202 3.34 12.96 7.65
N ILE A 203 3.58 12.14 6.62
CA ILE A 203 2.69 11.95 5.50
C ILE A 203 1.30 11.46 5.94
N LEU A 204 1.21 10.70 7.03
CA LEU A 204 -0.03 10.17 7.60
C LEU A 204 -0.96 11.28 8.13
N ARG A 205 -0.40 12.46 8.42
CA ARG A 205 -1.14 13.64 8.92
C ARG A 205 -1.07 14.82 7.95
N HIS A 206 -0.53 14.61 6.75
CA HIS A 206 -0.38 15.66 5.76
C HIS A 206 -1.73 15.92 5.07
N ARG A 207 -2.28 17.14 5.22
CA ARG A 207 -3.64 17.50 4.78
C ARG A 207 -3.90 17.17 3.31
N ASN A 208 -2.94 17.49 2.41
CA ASN A 208 -3.11 17.23 0.98
C ASN A 208 -3.06 15.73 0.66
N ALA A 209 -2.27 14.94 1.40
CA ALA A 209 -2.24 13.48 1.26
C ALA A 209 -3.59 12.87 1.65
N ILE A 210 -4.12 13.26 2.80
CA ILE A 210 -5.42 12.80 3.30
C ILE A 210 -6.52 13.17 2.28
N ARG A 211 -6.59 14.43 1.87
CA ARG A 211 -7.58 14.89 0.89
C ARG A 211 -7.50 14.14 -0.42
N ALA A 212 -6.29 13.98 -0.98
CA ALA A 212 -6.10 13.24 -2.22
C ALA A 212 -6.54 11.77 -2.10
N GLY A 213 -6.27 11.12 -0.95
CA GLY A 213 -6.75 9.78 -0.67
C GLY A 213 -8.27 9.70 -0.62
N LEU A 214 -8.92 10.62 0.09
CA LEU A 214 -10.39 10.70 0.18
C LEU A 214 -11.03 10.95 -1.18
N ASP A 215 -10.51 11.90 -1.95
CA ASP A 215 -10.98 12.23 -3.29
C ASP A 215 -10.85 10.99 -4.22
N PHE A 216 -9.74 10.26 -4.13
CA PHE A 216 -9.51 9.07 -4.93
C PHE A 216 -10.46 7.91 -4.57
N ILE A 217 -10.78 7.73 -3.28
CA ILE A 217 -11.72 6.71 -2.80
C ILE A 217 -13.15 7.04 -3.26
N SER A 218 -13.55 8.31 -3.20
CA SER A 218 -14.92 8.77 -3.48
C SER A 218 -15.24 8.91 -4.98
N HIS A 219 -14.22 9.05 -5.84
CA HIS A 219 -14.47 9.13 -7.28
C HIS A 219 -14.91 7.78 -7.83
N ARG A 220 -16.19 7.67 -8.22
CA ARG A 220 -16.60 6.60 -9.15
C ARG A 220 -15.73 6.73 -10.39
N ALA A 221 -15.17 5.62 -10.88
CA ALA A 221 -14.58 5.60 -12.21
C ALA A 221 -15.63 6.16 -13.17
N LYS A 222 -15.45 7.42 -13.60
CA LYS A 222 -16.16 7.90 -14.77
C LYS A 222 -15.64 7.06 -15.91
N ASP A 223 -16.54 6.29 -16.49
CA ASP A 223 -16.29 5.49 -17.68
C ASP A 223 -15.41 6.30 -18.65
N THR A 224 -14.21 5.79 -18.91
CA THR A 224 -13.38 6.20 -20.03
C THR A 224 -14.01 5.65 -21.30
N ASN A 225 -15.17 6.19 -21.67
CA ASN A 225 -15.81 6.00 -22.94
C ASN A 225 -16.16 7.40 -23.51
N VAL A 226 -15.12 8.23 -23.67
CA VAL A 226 -15.18 9.30 -24.66
C VAL A 226 -14.54 8.72 -25.91
N ALA A 227 -15.38 8.07 -26.71
CA ALA A 227 -15.09 7.87 -28.12
C ALA A 227 -14.72 9.22 -28.70
N GLU A 228 -13.50 9.37 -29.20
CA GLU A 228 -13.12 10.46 -30.09
C GLU A 228 -14.11 10.50 -31.25
N GLN A 229 -15.01 11.47 -31.24
CA GLN A 229 -15.76 11.81 -32.42
C GLN A 229 -14.80 12.47 -33.42
N PRO A 230 -14.68 11.96 -34.63
CA PRO A 230 -13.86 12.59 -35.66
C PRO A 230 -14.40 14.00 -35.95
N ASN A 231 -13.51 14.97 -35.88
CA ASN A 231 -13.77 16.38 -36.21
C ASN A 231 -14.29 16.50 -37.67
N PRO A 232 -15.52 16.99 -37.93
CA PRO A 232 -16.05 17.11 -39.29
C PRO A 232 -15.70 18.43 -39.99
N SER A 233 -14.48 18.92 -39.87
CA SER A 233 -14.07 20.14 -40.54
C SER A 233 -12.68 20.05 -41.18
N ALA A 234 -12.54 19.11 -42.17
CA ALA A 234 -11.44 19.16 -43.14
C ALA A 234 -11.99 18.81 -44.52
N ARG A 235 -12.88 19.66 -45.04
CA ARG A 235 -13.13 19.79 -46.50
C ARG A 235 -13.07 21.29 -46.84
N PHE A 236 -12.43 21.55 -47.96
CA PHE A 236 -12.11 22.83 -48.67
C PHE A 236 -10.77 23.40 -48.22
N THR A 237 -9.78 23.39 -49.07
CA THR A 237 -9.61 23.60 -50.53
C THR A 237 -8.37 22.86 -51.00
#